data_9ecb978416fe044b8647dd20a70f4723
#
_entry.id   9ecb978416fe044b8647dd20a70f4723
#
_cell.length_a   1.000
_cell.length_b   1.000
_cell.length_c   1.000
_cell.angle_alpha   90.00
_cell.angle_beta   90.00
_cell.angle_gamma   90.00
#
_symmetry.space_group_name_H-M   'P 1'
#
loop_
_entity.id
_entity.type
_entity.pdbx_description
1 polymer ?
#
loop_
_entity_poly.entity_id
_entity_poly.type
_entity_poly.pdbx_seq_one_letter_code
_entity_poly.pdbx_strand_id
1 'polypeptide(L)'
;AGLIRDFVRGPTTSNAQRETPSQVFGMNTPGPIDATLPNAAQVKKRHGGHSLVFDDGDIRGTSELVRLRTRGGHQILLHDSAELIYISNKESTAWVELDNRGNISIYGKGEFSVRSEGNMNLHTDKNLNIGVDGNLNVNVGGNTRINQVGTLDHRIGGAIKETFASTRDTKITGDVKTEYEADYDLTVGTETTINTGTQYNVRAGTNIRNRALGGEFTVISASDFVAKSANVHLNPSSTPASPNDADSPAEASKVSLKRHKNITD
;
A
#
# COMPACT_ATOMS: atom_id res chain seq x y z
N ALA A 1 -13.01 -35.73 -25.17
CA ALA A 1 -11.97 -34.82 -25.72
C ALA A 1 -11.64 -33.65 -24.79
N GLY A 2 -12.56 -33.18 -23.94
CA GLY A 2 -12.32 -32.08 -23.01
C GLY A 2 -11.48 -32.41 -21.78
N LEU A 3 -11.32 -33.67 -21.45
CA LEU A 3 -10.50 -34.18 -20.34
C LEU A 3 -8.99 -34.16 -20.66
N ILE A 4 -8.62 -34.03 -21.94
CA ILE A 4 -7.24 -34.25 -22.41
C ILE A 4 -6.44 -32.97 -22.48
N ARG A 5 -7.11 -31.79 -22.49
CA ARG A 5 -6.42 -30.51 -22.70
C ARG A 5 -6.67 -29.57 -21.56
N ASP A 6 -5.61 -29.25 -20.88
CA ASP A 6 -5.52 -28.15 -19.95
C ASP A 6 -4.54 -27.11 -20.48
N PHE A 7 -5.06 -26.04 -21.05
CA PHE A 7 -4.22 -25.01 -21.63
C PHE A 7 -3.50 -24.14 -20.60
N VAL A 8 -3.94 -24.17 -19.35
CA VAL A 8 -3.32 -23.40 -18.27
C VAL A 8 -2.15 -24.14 -17.64
N ARG A 9 -2.30 -25.46 -17.45
CA ARG A 9 -1.26 -26.31 -16.85
C ARG A 9 -0.70 -27.35 -17.82
N GLY A 10 -0.98 -27.19 -19.10
CA GLY A 10 -0.56 -28.13 -20.14
C GLY A 10 -1.53 -29.28 -20.34
N PRO A 11 -1.16 -30.25 -21.16
CA PRO A 11 -1.98 -31.42 -21.42
C PRO A 11 -2.10 -32.25 -20.15
N THR A 12 -3.32 -32.64 -19.82
CA THR A 12 -3.51 -33.62 -18.75
C THR A 12 -3.07 -34.98 -19.24
N THR A 13 -2.51 -35.74 -18.34
CA THR A 13 -2.13 -37.12 -18.62
C THR A 13 -3.28 -38.12 -18.46
N SER A 14 -4.44 -37.66 -18.03
CA SER A 14 -5.68 -38.42 -17.95
C SER A 14 -6.24 -38.70 -19.32
N ASN A 15 -5.73 -39.68 -20.01
CA ASN A 15 -6.15 -40.03 -21.34
C ASN A 15 -5.87 -41.53 -21.65
N ALA A 16 -6.25 -41.91 -22.88
CA ALA A 16 -6.08 -43.26 -23.39
C ALA A 16 -4.60 -43.71 -23.59
N GLN A 17 -3.64 -42.80 -23.40
CA GLN A 17 -2.20 -43.14 -23.49
C GLN A 17 -1.63 -43.67 -22.18
N ARG A 18 -2.40 -43.63 -21.07
CA ARG A 18 -2.01 -44.30 -19.84
C ARG A 18 -2.17 -45.78 -19.96
N GLU A 19 -1.23 -46.51 -19.41
CA GLU A 19 -1.24 -47.98 -19.37
C GLU A 19 -2.41 -48.54 -18.57
N THR A 20 -2.94 -47.79 -17.60
CA THR A 20 -4.04 -48.18 -16.74
C THR A 20 -5.14 -47.11 -16.74
N PRO A 21 -6.12 -47.20 -17.67
CA PRO A 21 -7.24 -46.27 -17.73
C PRO A 21 -8.10 -46.20 -16.47
N SER A 22 -8.02 -47.24 -15.62
CA SER A 22 -8.72 -47.29 -14.33
C SER A 22 -8.22 -46.30 -13.27
N GLN A 23 -7.08 -45.69 -13.48
CA GLN A 23 -6.53 -44.68 -12.59
C GLN A 23 -7.17 -43.29 -12.78
N VAL A 24 -7.97 -43.13 -13.79
CA VAL A 24 -8.61 -41.87 -14.11
C VAL A 24 -10.12 -42.04 -14.14
N PHE A 25 -10.79 -41.27 -13.31
CA PHE A 25 -12.24 -41.14 -13.33
C PHE A 25 -12.61 -39.67 -13.65
N GLY A 26 -13.63 -39.46 -14.48
CA GLY A 26 -14.08 -38.13 -14.76
C GLY A 26 -15.49 -38.05 -15.29
N MET A 27 -16.12 -36.91 -15.04
CA MET A 27 -17.43 -36.54 -15.57
C MET A 27 -17.25 -35.36 -16.51
N ASN A 28 -17.99 -35.38 -17.61
CA ASN A 28 -17.97 -34.31 -18.57
C ASN A 28 -19.38 -34.05 -19.09
N THR A 29 -19.79 -32.78 -19.09
CA THR A 29 -21.03 -32.42 -19.74
C THR A 29 -20.80 -32.35 -21.27
N PRO A 30 -21.81 -32.74 -22.08
CA PRO A 30 -21.64 -32.78 -23.53
C PRO A 30 -21.45 -31.39 -24.18
N GLY A 31 -21.67 -30.30 -23.43
CA GLY A 31 -21.69 -28.94 -23.94
C GLY A 31 -22.96 -28.59 -24.74
N PRO A 32 -23.17 -27.32 -25.05
CA PRO A 32 -24.33 -26.87 -25.83
C PRO A 32 -24.24 -27.34 -27.29
N ILE A 33 -25.41 -27.56 -27.87
CA ILE A 33 -25.56 -27.85 -29.30
C ILE A 33 -25.41 -26.53 -30.07
N ASP A 34 -24.75 -26.58 -31.19
CA ASP A 34 -24.66 -25.46 -32.11
C ASP A 34 -25.98 -25.31 -32.87
N ALA A 35 -26.80 -24.34 -32.51
CA ALA A 35 -28.12 -24.10 -33.07
C ALA A 35 -28.08 -23.59 -34.52
N THR A 36 -26.92 -23.22 -35.04
CA THR A 36 -26.78 -22.76 -36.43
C THR A 36 -26.63 -23.90 -37.43
N LEU A 37 -26.45 -25.13 -36.94
CA LEU A 37 -26.26 -26.30 -37.78
C LEU A 37 -27.57 -27.07 -37.98
N PRO A 38 -27.76 -27.76 -39.14
CA PRO A 38 -28.86 -28.68 -39.36
C PRO A 38 -28.90 -29.76 -38.28
N ASN A 39 -30.11 -30.22 -37.91
CA ASN A 39 -30.32 -31.16 -36.81
C ASN A 39 -29.38 -32.41 -36.84
N ALA A 40 -29.13 -32.95 -38.01
CA ALA A 40 -28.24 -34.14 -38.18
C ALA A 40 -26.78 -33.81 -37.87
N ALA A 41 -26.34 -32.58 -38.06
CA ALA A 41 -25.00 -32.12 -37.71
C ALA A 41 -24.88 -31.69 -36.26
N GLN A 42 -25.94 -31.18 -35.65
CA GLN A 42 -26.00 -30.74 -34.26
C GLN A 42 -25.70 -31.89 -33.27
N VAL A 43 -26.15 -33.10 -33.57
CA VAL A 43 -25.90 -34.30 -32.76
C VAL A 43 -24.39 -34.65 -32.73
N LYS A 44 -23.64 -34.30 -33.76
CA LYS A 44 -22.22 -34.60 -33.92
C LYS A 44 -21.30 -33.45 -33.52
N LYS A 45 -21.79 -32.24 -33.54
CA LYS A 45 -20.98 -31.04 -33.24
C LYS A 45 -21.48 -30.39 -31.93
N ARG A 46 -20.87 -30.78 -30.85
CA ARG A 46 -21.07 -30.15 -29.53
C ARG A 46 -19.82 -29.38 -29.17
N HIS A 47 -20.00 -28.21 -28.58
CA HIS A 47 -18.92 -27.52 -27.91
C HIS A 47 -18.53 -28.33 -26.65
N GLY A 48 -17.27 -28.31 -26.26
CA GLY A 48 -16.82 -28.98 -25.02
C GLY A 48 -17.62 -28.51 -23.79
N GLY A 49 -17.86 -29.40 -22.87
CA GLY A 49 -18.61 -29.13 -21.63
C GLY A 49 -17.72 -28.75 -20.45
N HIS A 50 -18.33 -28.71 -19.28
CA HIS A 50 -17.62 -28.65 -17.99
C HIS A 50 -17.05 -30.02 -17.67
N SER A 51 -15.95 -30.09 -16.92
CA SER A 51 -15.33 -31.38 -16.54
C SER A 51 -14.94 -31.39 -15.07
N LEU A 52 -15.07 -32.57 -14.47
CA LEU A 52 -14.50 -32.91 -13.18
C LEU A 52 -13.65 -34.20 -13.40
N VAL A 53 -12.39 -34.13 -12.99
CA VAL A 53 -11.42 -35.22 -13.19
C VAL A 53 -10.78 -35.57 -11.86
N PHE A 54 -10.72 -36.88 -11.58
CA PHE A 54 -9.91 -37.48 -10.54
C PHE A 54 -8.87 -38.35 -11.26
N ASP A 55 -7.62 -38.15 -10.98
CA ASP A 55 -6.49 -38.80 -11.63
C ASP A 55 -5.49 -39.26 -10.57
N ASP A 56 -5.38 -40.54 -10.34
CA ASP A 56 -4.49 -41.13 -9.34
C ASP A 56 -3.02 -41.18 -9.81
N GLY A 57 -2.73 -40.58 -10.96
CA GLY A 57 -1.39 -40.52 -11.48
C GLY A 57 -0.92 -41.81 -12.16
N ASP A 58 0.36 -41.93 -12.35
CA ASP A 58 1.05 -43.13 -12.82
C ASP A 58 1.84 -43.75 -11.67
N ILE A 59 2.44 -44.92 -11.94
CA ILE A 59 3.25 -45.62 -10.94
C ILE A 59 4.47 -44.84 -10.43
N ARG A 60 4.79 -43.70 -11.05
CA ARG A 60 5.87 -42.81 -10.63
C ARG A 60 5.34 -41.65 -9.79
N GLY A 61 4.04 -41.62 -9.49
CA GLY A 61 3.39 -40.54 -8.77
C GLY A 61 3.34 -39.25 -9.56
N THR A 62 3.32 -39.30 -10.89
CA THR A 62 3.17 -38.12 -11.72
C THR A 62 1.72 -37.87 -12.10
N SER A 63 1.31 -36.61 -12.15
CA SER A 63 -0.03 -36.17 -12.58
C SER A 63 -1.18 -36.67 -11.67
N GLU A 64 -0.93 -36.89 -10.41
CA GLU A 64 -1.97 -37.08 -9.41
C GLU A 64 -2.69 -35.74 -9.19
N LEU A 65 -3.99 -35.72 -9.49
CA LEU A 65 -4.73 -34.46 -9.41
C LEU A 65 -6.25 -34.66 -9.29
N VAL A 66 -6.90 -33.65 -8.70
CA VAL A 66 -8.34 -33.44 -8.82
C VAL A 66 -8.54 -32.06 -9.49
N ARG A 67 -9.36 -32.03 -10.55
CA ARG A 67 -9.59 -30.80 -11.30
C ARG A 67 -11.05 -30.61 -11.64
N LEU A 68 -11.60 -29.47 -11.22
CA LEU A 68 -12.86 -28.93 -11.71
C LEU A 68 -12.55 -27.85 -12.75
N ARG A 69 -13.07 -27.99 -13.97
CA ARG A 69 -12.87 -27.03 -15.04
C ARG A 69 -14.16 -26.71 -15.77
N THR A 70 -14.40 -25.44 -15.97
CA THR A 70 -15.54 -24.98 -16.78
C THR A 70 -15.22 -25.08 -18.28
N ARG A 71 -16.23 -25.07 -19.11
CA ARG A 71 -16.09 -25.02 -20.56
C ARG A 71 -15.24 -23.81 -21.02
N GLY A 72 -15.39 -22.68 -20.35
CA GLY A 72 -14.64 -21.47 -20.65
C GLY A 72 -13.20 -21.49 -20.19
N GLY A 73 -12.79 -22.46 -19.35
CA GLY A 73 -11.39 -22.60 -18.89
C GLY A 73 -11.12 -22.14 -17.46
N HIS A 74 -12.11 -21.66 -16.72
CA HIS A 74 -11.95 -21.42 -15.27
C HIS A 74 -11.75 -22.74 -14.56
N GLN A 75 -10.87 -22.79 -13.56
CA GLN A 75 -10.57 -24.06 -12.89
C GLN A 75 -10.23 -23.94 -11.41
N ILE A 76 -10.49 -25.04 -10.71
CA ILE A 76 -9.94 -25.37 -9.40
C ILE A 76 -9.12 -26.66 -9.60
N LEU A 77 -7.86 -26.61 -9.23
CA LEU A 77 -6.91 -27.70 -9.38
C LEU A 77 -6.27 -27.99 -8.02
N LEU A 78 -6.39 -29.25 -7.58
CA LEU A 78 -5.59 -29.82 -6.51
C LEU A 78 -4.61 -30.75 -7.20
N HIS A 79 -3.33 -30.46 -7.14
CA HIS A 79 -2.31 -31.20 -7.85
C HIS A 79 -1.33 -31.81 -6.85
N ASP A 80 -1.53 -33.07 -6.55
CA ASP A 80 -0.76 -33.77 -5.54
C ASP A 80 0.71 -33.91 -5.94
N SER A 81 0.97 -34.40 -7.14
CA SER A 81 2.34 -34.53 -7.65
C SER A 81 3.11 -33.20 -7.78
N ALA A 82 2.43 -32.08 -7.95
CA ALA A 82 3.03 -30.75 -7.96
C ALA A 82 2.91 -30.06 -6.60
N GLU A 83 2.26 -30.71 -5.63
CA GLU A 83 2.07 -30.25 -4.27
C GLU A 83 1.47 -28.84 -4.18
N LEU A 84 0.42 -28.56 -4.98
CA LEU A 84 -0.20 -27.26 -5.03
C LEU A 84 -1.73 -27.30 -5.16
N ILE A 85 -2.37 -26.26 -4.66
CA ILE A 85 -3.77 -25.93 -4.92
C ILE A 85 -3.81 -24.65 -5.75
N TYR A 86 -4.57 -24.67 -6.84
CA TYR A 86 -4.63 -23.57 -7.78
C TYR A 86 -6.06 -23.24 -8.20
N ILE A 87 -6.46 -22.00 -8.04
CA ILE A 87 -7.75 -21.47 -8.49
C ILE A 87 -7.49 -20.39 -9.51
N SER A 88 -8.01 -20.49 -10.72
CA SER A 88 -7.75 -19.50 -11.75
C SER A 88 -8.94 -19.21 -12.65
N ASN A 89 -8.94 -18.00 -13.21
CA ASN A 89 -9.82 -17.70 -14.33
C ASN A 89 -9.28 -18.35 -15.63
N LYS A 90 -10.09 -18.32 -16.69
CA LYS A 90 -9.80 -19.00 -17.97
C LYS A 90 -8.48 -18.56 -18.64
N GLU A 91 -8.07 -17.32 -18.43
CA GLU A 91 -6.89 -16.72 -19.07
C GLU A 91 -5.69 -16.61 -18.13
N SER A 92 -5.82 -17.13 -16.90
CA SER A 92 -4.82 -17.01 -15.82
C SER A 92 -4.40 -15.56 -15.53
N THR A 93 -5.30 -14.62 -15.77
CA THR A 93 -5.11 -13.21 -15.45
C THR A 93 -5.48 -12.87 -14.01
N ALA A 94 -6.09 -13.81 -13.30
CA ALA A 94 -6.35 -13.76 -11.86
C ALA A 94 -6.33 -15.16 -11.29
N TRP A 95 -5.58 -15.36 -10.20
CA TRP A 95 -5.42 -16.67 -9.59
C TRP A 95 -5.03 -16.62 -8.11
N VAL A 96 -5.27 -17.74 -7.43
CA VAL A 96 -4.80 -18.03 -6.08
C VAL A 96 -4.06 -19.35 -6.14
N GLU A 97 -2.87 -19.39 -5.55
CA GLU A 97 -2.05 -20.60 -5.44
C GLU A 97 -1.59 -20.79 -3.99
N LEU A 98 -1.69 -22.04 -3.52
CA LEU A 98 -1.12 -22.51 -2.28
C LEU A 98 -0.09 -23.59 -2.63
N ASP A 99 1.16 -23.42 -2.19
CA ASP A 99 2.23 -24.37 -2.47
C ASP A 99 2.60 -25.22 -1.24
N ASN A 100 3.45 -26.23 -1.44
CA ASN A 100 3.93 -27.14 -0.42
C ASN A 100 4.86 -26.52 0.63
N ARG A 101 5.31 -25.28 0.40
CA ARG A 101 6.14 -24.52 1.34
C ARG A 101 5.30 -23.68 2.29
N GLY A 102 3.97 -23.75 2.15
CA GLY A 102 3.02 -22.94 2.91
C GLY A 102 2.88 -21.50 2.41
N ASN A 103 3.32 -21.21 1.19
CA ASN A 103 3.11 -19.88 0.60
C ASN A 103 1.70 -19.78 0.02
N ILE A 104 1.11 -18.61 0.16
CA ILE A 104 -0.16 -18.23 -0.49
C ILE A 104 0.16 -17.07 -1.42
N SER A 105 -0.10 -17.25 -2.70
CA SER A 105 0.07 -16.23 -3.72
C SER A 105 -1.26 -15.86 -4.33
N ILE A 106 -1.57 -14.57 -4.37
CA ILE A 106 -2.79 -14.04 -4.99
C ILE A 106 -2.36 -13.03 -6.05
N TYR A 107 -2.81 -13.24 -7.27
CA TYR A 107 -2.48 -12.38 -8.39
C TYR A 107 -3.74 -11.92 -9.11
N GLY A 108 -3.78 -10.65 -9.51
CA GLY A 108 -4.77 -10.08 -10.39
C GLY A 108 -4.11 -9.08 -11.35
N LYS A 109 -4.27 -9.30 -12.65
CA LYS A 109 -3.81 -8.35 -13.68
C LYS A 109 -4.59 -7.03 -13.63
N GLY A 110 -5.83 -7.08 -13.18
CA GLY A 110 -6.70 -5.92 -13.03
C GLY A 110 -6.71 -5.38 -11.61
N GLU A 111 -7.85 -4.90 -11.19
CA GLU A 111 -8.06 -4.40 -9.84
C GLU A 111 -8.14 -5.55 -8.82
N PHE A 112 -7.52 -5.36 -7.67
CA PHE A 112 -7.64 -6.24 -6.51
C PHE A 112 -8.29 -5.47 -5.36
N SER A 113 -9.48 -5.89 -4.94
CA SER A 113 -10.26 -5.24 -3.89
C SER A 113 -10.49 -6.18 -2.72
N VAL A 114 -10.18 -5.71 -1.52
CA VAL A 114 -10.50 -6.39 -0.26
C VAL A 114 -11.40 -5.47 0.57
N ARG A 115 -12.57 -5.96 0.96
CA ARG A 115 -13.53 -5.22 1.79
C ARG A 115 -14.00 -6.09 2.95
N SER A 116 -14.07 -5.50 4.14
CA SER A 116 -14.73 -6.09 5.30
C SER A 116 -15.75 -5.09 5.85
N GLU A 117 -16.94 -5.55 6.24
CA GLU A 117 -17.92 -4.74 6.98
C GLU A 117 -17.60 -4.72 8.47
N GLY A 118 -16.85 -5.71 8.94
CA GLY A 118 -16.32 -5.78 10.30
C GLY A 118 -14.84 -5.40 10.36
N ASN A 119 -14.15 -5.93 11.34
CA ASN A 119 -12.71 -5.69 11.51
C ASN A 119 -11.90 -6.43 10.45
N MET A 120 -10.81 -5.82 10.00
CA MET A 120 -9.79 -6.45 9.18
C MET A 120 -8.46 -6.43 9.93
N ASN A 121 -7.89 -7.61 10.18
CA ASN A 121 -6.63 -7.77 10.88
C ASN A 121 -5.56 -8.30 9.92
N LEU A 122 -4.42 -7.59 9.83
CA LEU A 122 -3.22 -8.05 9.16
C LEU A 122 -2.14 -8.22 10.22
N HIS A 123 -1.66 -9.45 10.38
CA HIS A 123 -0.62 -9.80 11.35
C HIS A 123 0.46 -10.63 10.66
N THR A 124 1.71 -10.34 10.96
CA THR A 124 2.87 -11.12 10.52
C THR A 124 3.91 -11.16 11.63
N ASP A 125 4.49 -12.33 11.85
CA ASP A 125 5.60 -12.51 12.81
C ASP A 125 6.94 -11.99 12.29
N LYS A 126 7.01 -11.64 11.03
CA LYS A 126 8.21 -11.14 10.36
C LYS A 126 7.96 -9.74 9.79
N ASN A 127 8.16 -9.56 8.53
CA ASN A 127 8.06 -8.28 7.84
C ASN A 127 6.72 -8.15 7.10
N LEU A 128 6.12 -6.98 7.16
CA LEU A 128 5.07 -6.56 6.25
C LEU A 128 5.66 -5.56 5.26
N ASN A 129 5.70 -5.90 3.98
CA ASN A 129 6.19 -5.04 2.91
C ASN A 129 5.02 -4.55 2.07
N ILE A 130 4.90 -3.23 1.92
CA ILE A 130 3.90 -2.60 1.06
C ILE A 130 4.65 -1.79 0.00
N GLY A 131 4.59 -2.24 -1.25
CA GLY A 131 5.16 -1.53 -2.41
C GLY A 131 4.04 -0.94 -3.27
N VAL A 132 4.13 0.33 -3.61
CA VAL A 132 3.16 1.05 -4.43
C VAL A 132 3.91 1.92 -5.44
N ASP A 133 3.79 1.62 -6.73
CA ASP A 133 4.43 2.42 -7.79
C ASP A 133 3.69 3.74 -8.06
N GLY A 134 2.41 3.80 -7.68
CA GLY A 134 1.58 4.99 -7.79
C GLY A 134 1.37 5.67 -6.43
N ASN A 135 0.14 6.06 -6.15
CA ASN A 135 -0.22 6.77 -4.92
C ASN A 135 -0.67 5.79 -3.82
N LEU A 136 -0.14 5.94 -2.62
CA LEU A 136 -0.71 5.33 -1.42
C LEU A 136 -1.66 6.32 -0.74
N ASN A 137 -2.96 5.98 -0.67
CA ASN A 137 -3.98 6.78 -0.01
C ASN A 137 -4.45 6.06 1.26
N VAL A 138 -4.30 6.73 2.40
CA VAL A 138 -4.79 6.22 3.70
C VAL A 138 -5.82 7.21 4.26
N ASN A 139 -7.05 6.75 4.46
CA ASN A 139 -8.12 7.56 5.03
C ASN A 139 -8.67 6.88 6.29
N VAL A 140 -8.59 7.58 7.42
CA VAL A 140 -9.02 7.08 8.72
C VAL A 140 -10.06 8.03 9.30
N GLY A 141 -11.31 7.57 9.43
CA GLY A 141 -12.40 8.35 10.03
C GLY A 141 -12.34 8.45 11.56
N GLY A 142 -11.52 7.63 12.20
CA GLY A 142 -11.32 7.61 13.65
C GLY A 142 -9.87 7.87 14.03
N ASN A 143 -9.37 7.18 15.04
CA ASN A 143 -8.02 7.36 15.56
C ASN A 143 -7.00 6.49 14.81
N THR A 144 -5.83 7.05 14.52
CA THR A 144 -4.66 6.31 14.08
C THR A 144 -3.67 6.16 15.22
N ARG A 145 -3.20 4.94 15.49
CA ARG A 145 -2.15 4.67 16.48
C ARG A 145 -0.99 3.93 15.80
N ILE A 146 0.19 4.50 15.90
CA ILE A 146 1.43 3.87 15.43
C ILE A 146 2.33 3.70 16.66
N ASN A 147 2.72 2.45 16.95
CA ASN A 147 3.68 2.13 18.00
C ASN A 147 4.89 1.47 17.34
N GLN A 148 6.04 2.09 17.46
CA GLN A 148 7.29 1.63 16.85
C GLN A 148 8.42 1.66 17.89
N VAL A 149 9.10 0.55 18.05
CA VAL A 149 10.21 0.41 19.01
C VAL A 149 11.55 0.74 18.34
N GLY A 150 11.70 0.45 17.07
CA GLY A 150 12.92 0.68 16.30
C GLY A 150 12.97 2.05 15.62
N THR A 151 13.85 2.17 14.65
CA THR A 151 14.08 3.40 13.87
C THR A 151 12.97 3.64 12.85
N LEU A 152 12.49 4.87 12.74
CA LEU A 152 11.68 5.34 11.62
C LEU A 152 12.60 6.07 10.63
N ASP A 153 12.76 5.53 9.43
CA ASP A 153 13.40 6.21 8.30
C ASP A 153 12.31 6.69 7.34
N HIS A 154 12.16 8.01 7.23
CA HIS A 154 11.15 8.64 6.41
C HIS A 154 11.83 9.54 5.38
N ARG A 155 11.89 9.11 4.12
CA ARG A 155 12.51 9.85 3.01
C ARG A 155 11.45 10.34 2.06
N ILE A 156 11.39 11.65 1.89
CA ILE A 156 10.40 12.30 1.03
C ILE A 156 11.15 13.18 0.04
N GLY A 157 11.06 12.86 -1.24
CA GLY A 157 11.68 13.66 -2.32
C GLY A 157 10.86 14.88 -2.74
N GLY A 158 9.64 15.00 -2.25
CA GLY A 158 8.74 16.13 -2.57
C GLY A 158 8.35 16.94 -1.34
N ALA A 159 7.33 17.77 -1.47
CA ALA A 159 6.81 18.58 -0.38
C ALA A 159 6.04 17.76 0.65
N ILE A 160 6.22 18.07 1.92
CA ILE A 160 5.37 17.61 3.02
C ILE A 160 4.37 18.71 3.36
N LYS A 161 3.09 18.39 3.42
CA LYS A 161 2.03 19.27 3.91
C LYS A 161 1.33 18.62 5.07
N GLU A 162 1.36 19.26 6.23
CA GLU A 162 0.71 18.81 7.45
C GLU A 162 -0.25 19.90 7.93
N THR A 163 -1.50 19.52 8.25
CA THR A 163 -2.49 20.43 8.82
C THR A 163 -3.07 19.80 10.09
N PHE A 164 -2.96 20.51 11.20
CA PHE A 164 -3.53 20.13 12.48
C PHE A 164 -4.64 21.12 12.84
N ALA A 165 -5.88 20.65 12.88
CA ALA A 165 -7.02 21.49 13.26
C ALA A 165 -7.09 21.74 14.79
N SER A 166 -6.26 21.06 15.57
CA SER A 166 -6.18 21.17 17.03
C SER A 166 -4.71 21.12 17.47
N THR A 167 -4.42 20.49 18.58
CA THR A 167 -3.09 20.46 19.21
C THR A 167 -2.16 19.48 18.51
N ARG A 168 -0.89 19.85 18.38
CA ARG A 168 0.22 18.96 18.07
C ARG A 168 1.21 18.95 19.23
N ASP A 169 1.27 17.82 19.96
CA ASP A 169 2.23 17.62 21.05
C ASP A 169 3.39 16.76 20.57
N THR A 170 4.62 17.22 20.79
CA THR A 170 5.82 16.47 20.45
C THR A 170 6.74 16.42 21.67
N LYS A 171 7.06 15.21 22.14
CA LYS A 171 8.02 14.99 23.22
C LYS A 171 9.21 14.18 22.71
N ILE A 172 10.39 14.74 22.82
CA ILE A 172 11.65 14.10 22.43
C ILE A 172 12.57 14.11 23.65
N THR A 173 13.08 12.95 24.05
CA THR A 173 13.97 12.81 25.20
C THR A 173 15.44 12.86 24.83
N GLY A 174 15.77 12.70 23.55
CA GLY A 174 17.12 12.83 23.01
C GLY A 174 17.34 14.13 22.26
N ASP A 175 18.44 14.22 21.53
CA ASP A 175 18.79 15.37 20.73
C ASP A 175 17.89 15.54 19.50
N VAL A 176 17.60 16.79 19.15
CA VAL A 176 16.92 17.16 17.90
C VAL A 176 17.92 17.92 17.04
N LYS A 177 18.13 17.45 15.82
CA LYS A 177 18.87 18.18 14.78
C LYS A 177 17.93 18.49 13.63
N THR A 178 17.87 19.74 13.26
CA THR A 178 17.09 20.18 12.09
C THR A 178 17.98 21.10 11.26
N GLU A 179 18.10 20.81 9.98
CA GLU A 179 18.88 21.57 9.02
C GLU A 179 17.98 21.97 7.85
N TYR A 180 17.99 23.25 7.49
CA TYR A 180 17.32 23.80 6.34
C TYR A 180 18.38 24.43 5.45
N GLU A 181 18.46 23.99 4.21
CA GLU A 181 19.39 24.56 3.21
C GLU A 181 18.87 25.88 2.61
N ALA A 182 17.60 26.15 2.80
CA ALA A 182 16.92 27.35 2.33
C ALA A 182 16.26 28.09 3.52
N ASP A 183 15.16 28.76 3.27
CA ASP A 183 14.46 29.57 4.26
C ASP A 183 13.70 28.73 5.28
N TYR A 184 13.66 29.19 6.52
CA TYR A 184 12.81 28.68 7.58
C TYR A 184 11.92 29.78 8.12
N ASP A 185 10.63 29.74 7.81
CA ASP A 185 9.64 30.73 8.24
C ASP A 185 8.77 30.14 9.37
N LEU A 186 8.63 30.90 10.45
CA LEU A 186 7.77 30.54 11.56
C LEU A 186 6.81 31.69 11.87
N THR A 187 5.50 31.48 11.65
CA THR A 187 4.45 32.39 12.04
C THR A 187 3.65 31.84 13.20
N VAL A 188 3.56 32.58 14.29
CA VAL A 188 2.81 32.20 15.49
C VAL A 188 1.79 33.31 15.83
N GLY A 189 0.50 32.92 15.90
CA GLY A 189 -0.59 33.88 16.09
C GLY A 189 -0.65 34.53 17.46
N THR A 190 -0.12 33.89 18.49
CA THR A 190 -0.20 34.41 19.88
C THR A 190 1.15 34.44 20.57
N GLU A 191 1.77 33.35 20.92
CA GLU A 191 2.96 33.32 21.74
C GLU A 191 3.96 32.22 21.29
N THR A 192 5.25 32.55 21.31
CA THR A 192 6.33 31.56 21.21
C THR A 192 7.16 31.61 22.49
N THR A 193 7.22 30.49 23.20
CA THR A 193 8.02 30.35 24.41
C THR A 193 9.18 29.38 24.20
N ILE A 194 10.42 29.80 24.45
CA ILE A 194 11.61 28.97 24.36
C ILE A 194 12.28 28.92 25.72
N ASN A 195 12.26 27.75 26.39
CA ASN A 195 12.94 27.52 27.65
C ASN A 195 14.15 26.61 27.46
N THR A 196 15.33 27.05 27.86
CA THR A 196 16.56 26.28 27.80
C THR A 196 17.18 26.16 29.19
N GLY A 197 17.66 24.97 29.55
CA GLY A 197 18.26 24.73 30.87
C GLY A 197 19.65 25.35 31.04
N THR A 198 20.39 25.52 29.92
CA THR A 198 21.78 26.01 29.97
C THR A 198 22.03 27.17 29.03
N GLN A 199 21.91 26.99 27.73
CA GLN A 199 22.26 28.01 26.73
C GLN A 199 21.25 28.08 25.59
N TYR A 200 20.98 29.28 25.13
CA TYR A 200 20.29 29.58 23.89
C TYR A 200 21.19 30.42 22.98
N ASN A 201 21.69 29.79 21.91
CA ASN A 201 22.63 30.43 20.99
C ASN A 201 21.94 30.74 19.66
N VAL A 202 21.98 32.01 19.25
CA VAL A 202 21.50 32.47 17.93
C VAL A 202 22.68 33.03 17.15
N ARG A 203 22.88 32.55 15.93
CA ARG A 203 23.91 33.05 15.01
C ARG A 203 23.29 33.40 13.68
N ALA A 204 23.68 34.53 13.10
CA ALA A 204 23.35 34.88 11.73
C ALA A 204 24.64 35.36 11.01
N GLY A 205 24.77 35.00 9.74
CA GLY A 205 25.89 35.40 8.90
C GLY A 205 25.89 36.92 8.63
N THR A 206 24.73 37.55 8.62
CA THR A 206 24.56 38.96 8.35
C THR A 206 23.84 39.70 9.47
N ASN A 207 22.57 39.44 9.70
CA ASN A 207 21.73 40.22 10.61
C ASN A 207 20.90 39.34 11.56
N ILE A 208 20.73 39.78 12.79
CA ILE A 208 19.67 39.35 13.72
C ILE A 208 18.79 40.58 13.96
N ARG A 209 17.48 40.48 13.68
CA ARG A 209 16.52 41.55 13.88
C ARG A 209 15.45 41.10 14.85
N ASN A 210 15.35 41.78 15.98
CA ASN A 210 14.28 41.62 16.95
C ASN A 210 13.47 42.91 16.99
N ARG A 211 12.14 42.82 16.80
CA ARG A 211 11.27 44.02 16.74
C ARG A 211 9.96 43.73 17.47
N ALA A 212 9.59 44.60 18.37
CA ALA A 212 8.25 44.70 18.95
C ALA A 212 7.48 45.81 18.26
N LEU A 213 6.30 45.53 17.67
CA LEU A 213 5.51 46.49 16.92
C LEU A 213 4.56 47.32 17.78
N GLY A 214 4.15 46.82 18.94
CA GLY A 214 3.18 47.49 19.79
C GLY A 214 3.41 47.26 21.29
N GLY A 215 4.65 46.97 21.67
CA GLY A 215 5.00 46.65 23.08
C GLY A 215 6.48 46.84 23.33
N GLU A 216 6.99 46.23 24.37
CA GLU A 216 8.39 46.36 24.78
C GLU A 216 9.23 45.16 24.29
N PHE A 217 10.45 45.42 23.84
CA PHE A 217 11.50 44.46 23.72
C PHE A 217 12.34 44.47 25.00
N THR A 218 12.13 43.52 25.88
CA THR A 218 12.77 43.48 27.20
C THR A 218 13.86 42.43 27.25
N VAL A 219 15.05 42.79 27.73
CA VAL A 219 16.15 41.88 28.04
C VAL A 219 16.41 41.93 29.54
N ILE A 220 16.24 40.84 30.23
CA ILE A 220 16.50 40.72 31.67
C ILE A 220 17.67 39.73 31.86
N SER A 221 18.72 40.17 32.53
CA SER A 221 19.87 39.35 32.90
C SER A 221 20.06 39.41 34.41
N ALA A 222 20.35 38.25 35.02
CA ALA A 222 20.63 38.19 36.44
C ALA A 222 22.07 38.72 36.79
N SER A 223 22.97 38.76 35.78
CA SER A 223 24.32 39.26 35.97
C SER A 223 24.66 40.37 34.94
N ASP A 224 25.18 39.99 33.81
CA ASP A 224 25.66 40.93 32.83
C ASP A 224 24.88 40.91 31.52
N PHE A 225 24.59 42.08 30.95
CA PHE A 225 24.24 42.25 29.55
C PHE A 225 25.45 42.80 28.82
N VAL A 226 26.05 41.99 27.95
CA VAL A 226 27.26 42.36 27.21
C VAL A 226 26.94 42.57 25.75
N ALA A 227 27.02 43.81 25.26
CA ALA A 227 26.97 44.13 23.83
C ALA A 227 28.39 44.45 23.35
N LYS A 228 28.91 43.66 22.38
CA LYS A 228 30.21 43.93 21.72
C LYS A 228 29.99 44.19 20.25
N SER A 229 30.32 45.40 19.83
CA SER A 229 30.19 45.87 18.47
C SER A 229 31.15 47.03 18.21
N ALA A 230 31.49 47.29 16.95
CA ALA A 230 32.21 48.49 16.60
C ALA A 230 31.41 49.77 16.94
N ASN A 231 30.07 49.68 16.81
CA ASN A 231 29.15 50.77 17.18
C ASN A 231 27.89 50.17 17.86
N VAL A 232 27.48 50.79 18.97
CA VAL A 232 26.19 50.48 19.65
C VAL A 232 25.34 51.75 19.53
N HIS A 233 24.23 51.66 18.77
CA HIS A 233 23.29 52.77 18.59
C HIS A 233 22.07 52.54 19.45
N LEU A 234 21.80 53.45 20.35
CA LEU A 234 20.55 53.51 21.13
C LEU A 234 19.69 54.64 20.53
N ASN A 235 18.46 54.32 20.18
CA ASN A 235 17.48 55.21 19.51
C ASN A 235 17.97 55.72 18.12
N PRO A 236 18.19 54.81 17.14
CA PRO A 236 18.57 55.24 15.80
C PRO A 236 17.46 56.06 15.14
N SER A 237 17.86 57.05 14.34
CA SER A 237 16.94 57.95 13.64
C SER A 237 16.17 57.29 12.46
N SER A 238 16.53 56.08 12.08
CA SER A 238 15.89 55.33 10.99
C SER A 238 15.23 54.06 11.51
N THR A 239 13.98 53.81 11.07
CA THR A 239 13.27 52.56 11.37
C THR A 239 13.88 51.43 10.54
N PRO A 240 14.29 50.29 11.15
CA PRO A 240 14.72 49.12 10.38
C PRO A 240 13.59 48.63 9.47
N ALA A 241 13.92 48.03 8.33
CA ALA A 241 12.93 47.41 7.46
C ALA A 241 12.17 46.31 8.22
N SER A 242 10.88 46.16 7.95
CA SER A 242 10.07 45.06 8.50
C SER A 242 10.63 43.74 8.06
N PRO A 243 10.67 42.69 8.92
CA PRO A 243 10.86 41.35 8.45
C PRO A 243 9.72 40.97 7.50
N ASN A 244 10.01 40.14 6.50
CA ASN A 244 8.97 39.59 5.64
C ASN A 244 8.03 38.69 6.50
N ASP A 245 6.76 38.81 6.24
CA ASP A 245 5.78 37.86 6.84
C ASP A 245 5.96 36.50 6.18
N ALA A 246 5.91 35.45 6.99
CA ALA A 246 5.90 34.11 6.47
C ALA A 246 4.57 33.82 5.78
N ASP A 247 4.60 33.16 4.63
CA ASP A 247 3.39 32.72 3.96
C ASP A 247 2.68 31.65 4.79
N SER A 248 1.36 31.75 4.89
CA SER A 248 0.56 30.72 5.55
C SER A 248 0.69 29.38 4.80
N PRO A 249 0.90 28.25 5.48
CA PRO A 249 0.96 26.97 4.81
C PRO A 249 -0.35 26.67 4.10
N ALA A 250 -0.27 26.21 2.85
CA ALA A 250 -1.45 25.83 2.09
C ALA A 250 -2.14 24.61 2.73
N GLU A 251 -3.46 24.64 2.81
CA GLU A 251 -4.23 23.50 3.34
C GLU A 251 -3.95 22.22 2.54
N ALA A 252 -3.79 21.10 3.25
CA ALA A 252 -3.65 19.78 2.64
C ALA A 252 -4.93 19.40 1.90
N SER A 253 -4.82 18.97 0.65
CA SER A 253 -5.97 18.55 -0.14
C SER A 253 -6.62 17.31 0.51
N LYS A 254 -7.94 17.33 0.68
CA LYS A 254 -8.69 16.16 1.15
C LYS A 254 -8.54 15.02 0.14
N VAL A 255 -8.04 13.89 0.57
CA VAL A 255 -7.99 12.67 -0.25
C VAL A 255 -9.40 12.09 -0.30
N SER A 256 -10.01 12.10 -1.48
CA SER A 256 -11.30 11.44 -1.71
C SER A 256 -11.05 10.01 -2.17
N LEU A 257 -11.36 9.03 -1.33
CA LEU A 257 -11.40 7.63 -1.75
C LEU A 257 -12.66 7.42 -2.59
N LYS A 258 -12.47 6.99 -3.83
CA LYS A 258 -13.60 6.54 -4.66
C LYS A 258 -14.20 5.30 -4.02
N ARG A 259 -15.45 5.38 -3.57
CA ARG A 259 -16.22 4.18 -3.20
C ARG A 259 -16.38 3.32 -4.44
N HIS A 260 -16.04 2.05 -4.33
CA HIS A 260 -16.37 1.06 -5.35
C HIS A 260 -17.89 1.06 -5.56
N LYS A 261 -18.32 1.36 -6.78
CA LYS A 261 -19.74 1.51 -7.13
C LYS A 261 -20.45 0.18 -7.45
N ASN A 262 -19.76 -0.94 -7.37
CA ASN A 262 -20.25 -2.22 -7.89
C ASN A 262 -20.27 -3.36 -6.85
N ILE A 263 -20.68 -3.05 -5.62
CA ILE A 263 -21.23 -4.10 -4.75
C ILE A 263 -22.64 -3.63 -4.42
N THR A 264 -23.53 -3.82 -5.36
CA THR A 264 -24.98 -3.83 -5.10
C THR A 264 -25.38 -5.23 -4.69
N ASP A 265 -26.16 -5.29 -3.64
CA ASP A 265 -26.88 -6.39 -3.04
C ASP A 265 -27.26 -7.54 -3.98
#